data_614239c3ed1bee9e84d676517d7f98a8
#
_entry.id   614239c3ed1bee9e84d676517d7f98a8
#
_cell.length_a   1.000
_cell.length_b   1.000
_cell.length_c   1.000
_cell.angle_alpha   90.00
_cell.angle_beta   90.00
_cell.angle_gamma   90.00
#
_symmetry.space_group_name_H-M   'P 1'
#
loop_
_entity.id
_entity.type
_entity.pdbx_description
1 polymer ?
#
loop_
_entity_poly.entity_id
_entity_poly.type
_entity_poly.pdbx_seq_one_letter_code
_entity_poly.pdbx_strand_id
1 'polypeptide(L)'
;MLSPFATLHFGLDENNTAPFIDNNEFDLVIIIDSEEYIRACRSLTTNPKIIIEVHTSIERNLEYLGRLKASDTDYFITVSEYMIGRINHHNSDSVKNHQIHLFENVLDSTLFELEQQNFPGPPVVLWIGKIDDHKDWKAFMEISSNISTASPDTEFWIVGGQTCPEELAQQVFETAEELGIINQFRWFDRVENNNMSQVYSLVSCRGGVNLVTSHGESFGMAVLESLLANCPVVSSDVGALSEITETASYFQLYELGDIEKSTQMCLGLLNSTEAHASTMKDLNSIRASLINRYCSSIRSSGYWDLLISLGGV
;
A
#
# COMPACT_ATOMS: atom_id res chain seq x y z
N MET A 1 13.32 -13.99 1.59
CA MET A 1 13.73 -15.36 1.99
C MET A 1 12.72 -15.88 2.99
N LEU A 2 12.14 -17.06 2.76
CA LEU A 2 11.31 -17.70 3.77
C LEU A 2 12.17 -18.08 4.97
N SER A 3 11.62 -17.92 6.17
CA SER A 3 12.25 -18.39 7.40
C SER A 3 12.54 -19.89 7.29
N PRO A 4 13.66 -20.41 7.81
CA PRO A 4 13.92 -21.85 7.85
C PRO A 4 12.86 -22.63 8.66
N PHE A 5 11.97 -21.93 9.36
CA PHE A 5 10.85 -22.47 10.14
C PHE A 5 9.50 -22.40 9.43
N ALA A 6 9.45 -21.93 8.18
CA ALA A 6 8.23 -21.83 7.40
C ALA A 6 8.23 -22.86 6.27
N THR A 7 7.12 -23.59 6.12
CA THR A 7 6.88 -24.50 5.00
C THR A 7 5.80 -23.91 4.09
N LEU A 8 6.08 -23.86 2.78
CA LEU A 8 5.08 -23.47 1.79
C LEU A 8 4.35 -24.70 1.28
N HIS A 9 3.04 -24.62 1.29
CA HIS A 9 2.15 -25.59 0.67
C HIS A 9 1.38 -24.91 -0.45
N PHE A 10 1.36 -25.55 -1.62
CA PHE A 10 0.64 -25.08 -2.81
C PHE A 10 -0.52 -26.00 -3.15
N GLY A 11 -1.53 -25.46 -3.83
CA GLY A 11 -2.67 -26.23 -4.31
C GLY A 11 -3.71 -26.53 -3.23
N LEU A 12 -3.71 -25.77 -2.12
CA LEU A 12 -4.85 -25.79 -1.20
C LEU A 12 -6.02 -25.04 -1.83
N ASP A 13 -7.18 -25.64 -1.76
CA ASP A 13 -8.47 -25.10 -2.23
C ASP A 13 -9.55 -25.30 -1.15
N GLU A 14 -10.78 -24.89 -1.44
CA GLU A 14 -11.92 -25.00 -0.51
C GLU A 14 -12.18 -26.46 -0.03
N ASN A 15 -11.82 -27.49 -0.83
CA ASN A 15 -12.10 -28.89 -0.52
C ASN A 15 -11.01 -29.56 0.31
N ASN A 16 -9.77 -29.15 0.16
CA ASN A 16 -8.61 -29.80 0.81
C ASN A 16 -8.01 -29.03 1.96
N THR A 17 -8.41 -27.76 2.17
CA THR A 17 -7.90 -26.89 3.24
C THR A 17 -8.23 -27.43 4.63
N ALA A 18 -9.49 -27.78 4.91
CA ALA A 18 -9.87 -28.29 6.23
C ALA A 18 -9.20 -29.64 6.55
N PRO A 19 -9.16 -30.64 5.65
CA PRO A 19 -8.40 -31.86 5.86
C PRO A 19 -6.90 -31.62 6.09
N PHE A 20 -6.31 -30.63 5.41
CA PHE A 20 -4.91 -30.24 5.63
C PHE A 20 -4.69 -29.69 7.03
N ILE A 21 -5.56 -28.79 7.50
CA ILE A 21 -5.49 -28.19 8.84
C ILE A 21 -5.66 -29.27 9.91
N ASP A 22 -6.69 -30.12 9.80
CA ASP A 22 -7.00 -31.18 10.74
C ASP A 22 -5.86 -32.21 10.86
N ASN A 23 -5.23 -32.59 9.74
CA ASN A 23 -4.14 -33.57 9.73
C ASN A 23 -2.83 -33.03 10.31
N ASN A 24 -2.66 -31.72 10.39
CA ASN A 24 -1.44 -31.10 10.95
C ASN A 24 -1.65 -30.54 12.37
N GLU A 25 -2.86 -30.63 12.91
CA GLU A 25 -3.21 -30.26 14.30
C GLU A 25 -2.71 -28.85 14.67
N PHE A 26 -2.95 -27.85 13.79
CA PHE A 26 -2.55 -26.46 14.06
C PHE A 26 -3.33 -25.87 15.24
N ASP A 27 -2.64 -25.13 16.11
CA ASP A 27 -3.23 -24.39 17.23
C ASP A 27 -3.94 -23.12 16.76
N LEU A 28 -3.41 -22.50 15.69
CA LEU A 28 -3.84 -21.22 15.14
C LEU A 28 -3.89 -21.25 13.61
N VAL A 29 -4.94 -20.69 13.05
CA VAL A 29 -5.13 -20.49 11.60
C VAL A 29 -5.37 -19.01 11.35
N ILE A 30 -4.57 -18.40 10.48
CA ILE A 30 -4.74 -17.02 10.04
C ILE A 30 -5.19 -17.01 8.59
N ILE A 31 -6.28 -16.31 8.29
CA ILE A 31 -6.86 -16.21 6.97
C ILE A 31 -6.83 -14.74 6.54
N ILE A 32 -6.17 -14.45 5.42
CA ILE A 32 -6.01 -13.08 4.93
C ILE A 32 -6.98 -12.86 3.76
N ASP A 33 -7.97 -11.97 3.92
CA ASP A 33 -8.90 -11.48 2.87
C ASP A 33 -9.53 -12.57 1.98
N SER A 34 -9.81 -13.78 2.51
CA SER A 34 -10.32 -14.88 1.70
C SER A 34 -11.56 -15.55 2.28
N GLU A 35 -12.74 -15.21 1.74
CA GLU A 35 -13.99 -15.86 2.12
C GLU A 35 -13.99 -17.37 1.82
N GLU A 36 -13.31 -17.82 0.75
CA GLU A 36 -13.21 -19.20 0.35
C GLU A 36 -12.58 -20.05 1.46
N TYR A 37 -11.44 -19.62 2.00
CA TYR A 37 -10.79 -20.36 3.08
C TYR A 37 -11.52 -20.26 4.42
N ILE A 38 -12.23 -19.15 4.68
CA ILE A 38 -13.11 -19.02 5.84
C ILE A 38 -14.21 -20.09 5.76
N ARG A 39 -14.85 -20.25 4.58
CA ARG A 39 -15.87 -21.29 4.39
C ARG A 39 -15.32 -22.70 4.53
N ALA A 40 -14.12 -22.96 4.02
CA ALA A 40 -13.45 -24.24 4.17
C ALA A 40 -13.24 -24.60 5.64
N CYS A 41 -12.86 -23.65 6.48
CA CYS A 41 -12.66 -23.88 7.91
C CYS A 41 -13.94 -24.24 8.69
N ARG A 42 -15.14 -24.02 8.12
CA ARG A 42 -16.40 -24.47 8.74
C ARG A 42 -16.54 -26.00 8.85
N SER A 43 -15.73 -26.77 8.12
CA SER A 43 -15.73 -28.23 8.13
C SER A 43 -14.62 -28.84 8.97
N LEU A 44 -13.86 -28.03 9.72
CA LEU A 44 -12.80 -28.51 10.63
C LEU A 44 -13.37 -29.45 11.69
N THR A 45 -12.64 -30.52 11.98
CA THR A 45 -12.90 -31.47 13.07
C THR A 45 -12.05 -31.20 14.29
N THR A 46 -10.90 -30.54 14.10
CA THR A 46 -10.11 -29.92 15.16
C THR A 46 -10.67 -28.54 15.52
N ASN A 47 -10.13 -27.92 16.56
CA ASN A 47 -10.65 -26.64 17.03
C ASN A 47 -9.49 -25.60 17.19
N PRO A 48 -8.78 -25.28 16.10
CA PRO A 48 -7.78 -24.22 16.16
C PRO A 48 -8.42 -22.86 16.43
N LYS A 49 -7.66 -21.92 16.97
CA LYS A 49 -8.06 -20.51 16.95
C LYS A 49 -8.05 -20.00 15.52
N ILE A 50 -9.09 -19.29 15.12
CA ILE A 50 -9.20 -18.68 13.78
C ILE A 50 -9.11 -17.17 13.90
N ILE A 51 -8.17 -16.58 13.17
CA ILE A 51 -8.00 -15.13 13.04
C ILE A 51 -8.24 -14.76 11.57
N ILE A 52 -9.08 -13.76 11.35
CA ILE A 52 -9.25 -13.15 10.04
C ILE A 52 -8.44 -11.85 10.00
N GLU A 53 -7.46 -11.78 9.10
CA GLU A 53 -6.76 -10.54 8.79
C GLU A 53 -7.42 -9.83 7.60
N VAL A 54 -7.76 -8.55 7.80
CA VAL A 54 -8.45 -7.73 6.80
C VAL A 54 -7.51 -6.62 6.34
N HIS A 55 -7.04 -6.73 5.10
CA HIS A 55 -6.07 -5.81 4.49
C HIS A 55 -6.63 -5.02 3.31
N THR A 56 -7.75 -5.45 2.71
CA THR A 56 -8.34 -4.79 1.54
C THR A 56 -9.20 -3.58 1.95
N SER A 57 -9.03 -2.45 1.24
CA SER A 57 -9.92 -1.28 1.35
C SER A 57 -11.01 -1.26 0.28
N ILE A 58 -11.00 -2.21 -0.66
CA ILE A 58 -11.96 -2.27 -1.77
C ILE A 58 -13.32 -2.74 -1.25
N GLU A 59 -14.35 -1.90 -1.41
CA GLU A 59 -15.70 -2.09 -0.88
C GLU A 59 -16.26 -3.49 -1.16
N ARG A 60 -16.30 -3.91 -2.42
CA ARG A 60 -16.83 -5.21 -2.82
C ARG A 60 -16.10 -6.40 -2.16
N ASN A 61 -14.82 -6.22 -1.83
CA ASN A 61 -14.02 -7.26 -1.20
C ASN A 61 -14.25 -7.35 0.32
N LEU A 62 -14.93 -6.38 0.93
CA LEU A 62 -15.34 -6.38 2.34
C LEU A 62 -16.74 -6.97 2.56
N GLU A 63 -17.54 -7.16 1.51
CA GLU A 63 -18.92 -7.64 1.61
C GLU A 63 -19.06 -9.01 2.31
N TYR A 64 -18.02 -9.85 2.26
CA TYR A 64 -18.03 -11.16 2.93
C TYR A 64 -18.15 -11.02 4.45
N LEU A 65 -17.67 -9.93 5.04
CA LEU A 65 -17.75 -9.67 6.48
C LEU A 65 -19.21 -9.70 6.96
N GLY A 66 -20.16 -9.21 6.15
CA GLY A 66 -21.60 -9.24 6.44
C GLY A 66 -22.22 -10.64 6.42
N ARG A 67 -21.51 -11.64 5.90
CA ARG A 67 -21.96 -13.06 5.80
C ARG A 67 -21.30 -13.98 6.82
N LEU A 68 -20.41 -13.45 7.67
CA LEU A 68 -19.71 -14.23 8.69
C LEU A 68 -20.67 -14.74 9.77
N LYS A 69 -20.36 -15.92 10.29
CA LYS A 69 -21.00 -16.54 11.45
C LYS A 69 -20.09 -16.38 12.67
N ALA A 70 -20.65 -16.48 13.88
CA ALA A 70 -19.88 -16.40 15.11
C ALA A 70 -18.76 -17.43 15.24
N SER A 71 -18.90 -18.59 14.55
CA SER A 71 -17.90 -19.67 14.53
C SER A 71 -16.82 -19.48 13.47
N ASP A 72 -16.88 -18.46 12.62
CA ASP A 72 -15.95 -18.31 11.50
C ASP A 72 -14.62 -17.66 11.92
N THR A 73 -14.60 -17.00 13.06
CA THR A 73 -13.40 -16.37 13.60
C THR A 73 -13.48 -16.18 15.11
N ASP A 74 -12.34 -16.22 15.77
CA ASP A 74 -12.21 -15.81 17.19
C ASP A 74 -11.86 -14.32 17.29
N TYR A 75 -11.01 -13.82 16.38
CA TYR A 75 -10.51 -12.45 16.38
C TYR A 75 -10.33 -11.90 14.96
N PHE A 76 -10.30 -10.58 14.88
CA PHE A 76 -9.85 -9.87 13.68
C PHE A 76 -8.51 -9.17 13.93
N ILE A 77 -7.67 -9.13 12.91
CA ILE A 77 -6.48 -8.26 12.86
C ILE A 77 -6.60 -7.37 11.63
N THR A 78 -6.20 -6.12 11.75
CA THR A 78 -6.15 -5.18 10.62
C THR A 78 -5.02 -4.18 10.78
N VAL A 79 -4.80 -3.35 9.75
CA VAL A 79 -3.57 -2.58 9.54
C VAL A 79 -3.69 -1.10 9.85
N SER A 80 -4.91 -0.58 10.15
CA SER A 80 -5.13 0.84 10.44
C SER A 80 -6.41 1.05 11.24
N GLU A 81 -6.53 2.18 11.91
CA GLU A 81 -7.77 2.61 12.60
C GLU A 81 -8.92 2.79 11.60
N TYR A 82 -8.62 3.32 10.40
CA TYR A 82 -9.58 3.39 9.31
C TYR A 82 -10.18 2.01 9.01
N MET A 83 -9.36 0.97 8.93
CA MET A 83 -9.83 -0.39 8.65
C MET A 83 -10.61 -0.99 9.81
N ILE A 84 -10.34 -0.63 11.06
CA ILE A 84 -11.20 -1.00 12.21
C ILE A 84 -12.61 -0.46 11.99
N GLY A 85 -12.72 0.81 11.59
CA GLY A 85 -14.01 1.41 11.25
C GLY A 85 -14.75 0.67 10.12
N ARG A 86 -14.01 0.26 9.07
CA ARG A 86 -14.56 -0.49 7.94
C ARG A 86 -15.07 -1.88 8.35
N ILE A 87 -14.29 -2.62 9.15
CA ILE A 87 -14.70 -3.93 9.67
C ILE A 87 -15.96 -3.79 10.50
N ASN A 88 -16.02 -2.82 11.42
CA ASN A 88 -17.20 -2.59 12.24
C ASN A 88 -18.46 -2.22 11.44
N HIS A 89 -18.27 -1.52 10.31
CA HIS A 89 -19.37 -1.16 9.41
C HIS A 89 -19.94 -2.37 8.66
N HIS A 90 -19.06 -3.28 8.21
CA HIS A 90 -19.43 -4.40 7.37
C HIS A 90 -19.76 -5.68 8.14
N ASN A 91 -19.28 -5.83 9.38
CA ASN A 91 -19.47 -7.05 10.17
C ASN A 91 -20.94 -7.43 10.32
N SER A 92 -21.23 -8.73 10.19
CA SER A 92 -22.51 -9.30 10.55
C SER A 92 -22.77 -9.15 12.05
N ASP A 93 -24.06 -9.15 12.45
CA ASP A 93 -24.42 -9.13 13.87
C ASP A 93 -23.85 -10.32 14.66
N SER A 94 -23.57 -11.44 13.98
CA SER A 94 -22.99 -12.64 14.57
C SER A 94 -21.56 -12.43 15.10
N VAL A 95 -20.78 -11.55 14.48
CA VAL A 95 -19.37 -11.29 14.83
C VAL A 95 -19.11 -9.86 15.29
N LYS A 96 -20.14 -9.05 15.44
CA LYS A 96 -20.07 -7.63 15.80
C LYS A 96 -19.31 -7.33 17.10
N ASN A 97 -19.32 -8.28 18.02
CA ASN A 97 -18.66 -8.14 19.33
C ASN A 97 -17.28 -8.81 19.37
N HIS A 98 -16.81 -9.38 18.26
CA HIS A 98 -15.47 -9.95 18.20
C HIS A 98 -14.44 -8.83 18.29
N GLN A 99 -13.36 -9.11 19.01
CA GLN A 99 -12.29 -8.13 19.19
C GLN A 99 -11.50 -7.94 17.89
N ILE A 100 -11.26 -6.67 17.56
CA ILE A 100 -10.44 -6.27 16.41
C ILE A 100 -9.13 -5.73 16.95
N HIS A 101 -8.02 -6.30 16.53
CA HIS A 101 -6.68 -5.89 16.92
C HIS A 101 -6.02 -5.11 15.79
N LEU A 102 -5.41 -3.98 16.14
CA LEU A 102 -4.59 -3.20 15.23
C LEU A 102 -3.16 -3.75 15.23
N PHE A 103 -2.68 -4.12 14.05
CA PHE A 103 -1.27 -4.36 13.81
C PHE A 103 -0.87 -3.73 12.49
N GLU A 104 -0.26 -2.57 12.57
CA GLU A 104 0.17 -1.80 11.40
C GLU A 104 1.17 -2.59 10.55
N ASN A 105 1.07 -2.45 9.22
CA ASN A 105 2.05 -3.05 8.32
C ASN A 105 3.46 -2.57 8.66
N VAL A 106 4.40 -3.51 8.57
CA VAL A 106 5.83 -3.24 8.81
C VAL A 106 6.61 -3.43 7.52
N LEU A 107 7.74 -2.75 7.42
CA LEU A 107 8.66 -2.91 6.30
C LEU A 107 10.11 -3.09 6.79
N ASP A 108 10.93 -3.65 5.93
CA ASP A 108 12.37 -3.74 6.16
C ASP A 108 13.02 -2.40 5.82
N SER A 109 13.30 -1.61 6.85
CA SER A 109 13.90 -0.28 6.67
C SER A 109 15.30 -0.30 6.08
N THR A 110 16.00 -1.46 6.11
CA THR A 110 17.32 -1.61 5.49
C THR A 110 17.25 -1.54 3.97
N LEU A 111 16.08 -1.86 3.39
CA LEU A 111 15.83 -1.71 1.96
C LEU A 111 15.73 -0.24 1.53
N PHE A 112 15.53 0.69 2.48
CA PHE A 112 15.33 2.12 2.23
C PHE A 112 16.45 2.97 2.83
N GLU A 113 17.65 2.40 2.95
CA GLU A 113 18.84 3.17 3.30
C GLU A 113 19.13 4.20 2.21
N LEU A 114 19.42 5.44 2.65
CA LEU A 114 19.65 6.55 1.74
C LEU A 114 21.04 6.43 1.12
N GLU A 115 21.08 6.16 -0.16
CA GLU A 115 22.28 6.34 -0.95
C GLU A 115 22.39 7.80 -1.41
N GLN A 116 23.44 8.50 -0.99
CA GLN A 116 23.76 9.82 -1.54
C GLN A 116 24.31 9.67 -2.96
N GLN A 117 23.43 9.46 -3.91
CA GLN A 117 23.80 9.43 -5.32
C GLN A 117 23.27 10.70 -5.99
N ASN A 118 24.10 11.27 -6.84
CA ASN A 118 23.68 12.39 -7.69
C ASN A 118 23.19 11.80 -9.03
N PHE A 119 21.89 11.82 -9.26
CA PHE A 119 21.27 11.39 -10.51
C PHE A 119 20.80 12.63 -11.31
N PRO A 120 21.65 13.22 -12.16
CA PRO A 120 21.23 14.36 -12.97
C PRO A 120 20.13 13.95 -13.95
N GLY A 121 19.16 14.81 -14.12
CA GLY A 121 18.04 14.62 -15.03
C GLY A 121 16.89 15.55 -14.72
N PRO A 122 15.83 15.53 -15.56
CA PRO A 122 14.63 16.29 -15.31
C PRO A 122 13.91 15.80 -14.05
N PRO A 123 13.07 16.64 -13.44
CA PRO A 123 12.19 16.22 -12.36
C PRO A 123 11.29 15.06 -12.78
N VAL A 124 10.87 14.22 -11.83
CA VAL A 124 10.01 13.06 -12.09
C VAL A 124 8.77 13.13 -11.23
N VAL A 125 7.60 12.94 -11.84
CA VAL A 125 6.38 12.58 -11.12
C VAL A 125 6.22 11.07 -11.21
N LEU A 126 6.36 10.40 -10.07
CA LEU A 126 6.25 8.94 -9.95
C LEU A 126 4.84 8.55 -9.55
N TRP A 127 4.34 7.48 -10.14
CA TRP A 127 3.11 6.81 -9.71
C TRP A 127 3.34 5.31 -9.58
N ILE A 128 2.79 4.69 -8.51
CA ILE A 128 3.02 3.28 -8.22
C ILE A 128 1.69 2.59 -7.96
N GLY A 129 1.41 1.56 -8.74
CA GLY A 129 0.19 0.79 -8.53
C GLY A 129 -0.12 -0.22 -9.61
N LYS A 130 -1.23 -0.92 -9.40
CA LYS A 130 -1.88 -1.70 -10.46
C LYS A 130 -2.58 -0.73 -11.40
N ILE A 131 -2.59 -1.06 -12.69
CA ILE A 131 -3.38 -0.30 -13.65
C ILE A 131 -4.84 -0.72 -13.49
N ASP A 132 -5.58 -0.04 -12.64
CA ASP A 132 -6.99 -0.25 -12.38
C ASP A 132 -7.69 1.05 -11.93
N ASP A 133 -9.02 1.03 -11.87
CA ASP A 133 -9.81 2.20 -11.47
C ASP A 133 -9.65 2.52 -9.97
N HIS A 134 -9.24 1.57 -9.14
CA HIS A 134 -9.03 1.81 -7.70
C HIS A 134 -7.79 2.66 -7.45
N LYS A 135 -6.73 2.46 -8.25
CA LYS A 135 -5.50 3.28 -8.19
C LYS A 135 -5.59 4.55 -9.03
N ASP A 136 -6.62 4.66 -9.89
CA ASP A 136 -6.94 5.84 -10.71
C ASP A 136 -5.77 6.37 -11.54
N TRP A 137 -5.24 5.49 -12.39
CA TRP A 137 -4.18 5.85 -13.32
C TRP A 137 -4.60 6.98 -14.30
N LYS A 138 -5.92 7.14 -14.56
CA LYS A 138 -6.46 8.18 -15.45
C LYS A 138 -6.27 9.57 -14.83
N ALA A 139 -6.56 9.72 -13.54
CA ALA A 139 -6.29 10.96 -12.82
C ALA A 139 -4.79 11.31 -12.84
N PHE A 140 -3.90 10.30 -12.67
CA PHE A 140 -2.45 10.50 -12.82
C PHE A 140 -2.09 11.05 -14.21
N MET A 141 -2.66 10.51 -15.30
CA MET A 141 -2.39 10.97 -16.66
C MET A 141 -2.87 12.40 -16.89
N GLU A 142 -4.05 12.76 -16.39
CA GLU A 142 -4.61 14.12 -16.50
C GLU A 142 -3.76 15.13 -15.72
N ILE A 143 -3.39 14.82 -14.48
CA ILE A 143 -2.48 15.65 -13.66
C ILE A 143 -1.14 15.81 -14.37
N SER A 144 -0.60 14.74 -14.97
CA SER A 144 0.66 14.75 -15.70
C SER A 144 0.61 15.69 -16.91
N SER A 145 -0.49 15.69 -17.65
CA SER A 145 -0.71 16.61 -18.79
C SER A 145 -0.71 18.07 -18.35
N ASN A 146 -1.40 18.37 -17.23
CA ASN A 146 -1.41 19.72 -16.67
C ASN A 146 -0.01 20.16 -16.19
N ILE A 147 0.75 19.26 -15.54
CA ILE A 147 2.14 19.53 -15.14
C ILE A 147 3.03 19.75 -16.35
N SER A 148 2.92 18.92 -17.39
CA SER A 148 3.70 19.05 -18.63
C SER A 148 3.57 20.42 -19.29
N THR A 149 2.39 21.02 -19.23
CA THR A 149 2.14 22.37 -19.76
C THR A 149 2.95 23.44 -19.00
N ALA A 150 3.10 23.30 -17.69
CA ALA A 150 3.78 24.27 -16.82
C ALA A 150 5.28 23.96 -16.62
N SER A 151 5.67 22.68 -16.72
CA SER A 151 7.03 22.16 -16.54
C SER A 151 7.36 21.14 -17.65
N PRO A 152 7.69 21.58 -18.87
CA PRO A 152 7.80 20.72 -20.07
C PRO A 152 8.92 19.69 -20.01
N ASP A 153 9.90 19.85 -19.13
CA ASP A 153 11.01 18.92 -18.98
C ASP A 153 10.69 17.77 -17.99
N THR A 154 9.56 17.82 -17.26
CA THR A 154 9.20 16.81 -16.28
C THR A 154 8.92 15.46 -16.93
N GLU A 155 9.47 14.37 -16.38
CA GLU A 155 9.13 12.99 -16.75
C GLU A 155 8.02 12.43 -15.86
N PHE A 156 7.17 11.57 -16.44
CA PHE A 156 6.03 10.92 -15.77
C PHE A 156 6.28 9.41 -15.77
N TRP A 157 6.46 8.84 -14.58
CA TRP A 157 6.82 7.43 -14.43
C TRP A 157 5.69 6.64 -13.79
N ILE A 158 5.28 5.55 -14.44
CA ILE A 158 4.43 4.51 -13.85
C ILE A 158 5.32 3.32 -13.47
N VAL A 159 5.19 2.84 -12.22
CA VAL A 159 5.81 1.60 -11.76
C VAL A 159 4.72 0.64 -11.32
N GLY A 160 4.66 -0.53 -11.96
CA GLY A 160 3.68 -1.59 -11.70
C GLY A 160 2.83 -1.91 -12.93
N GLY A 161 1.79 -2.72 -12.74
CA GLY A 161 0.92 -3.13 -13.84
C GLY A 161 1.38 -4.37 -14.60
N GLN A 162 2.30 -5.19 -14.05
CA GLN A 162 2.75 -6.45 -14.68
C GLN A 162 1.59 -7.38 -15.05
N THR A 163 0.48 -7.33 -14.30
CA THR A 163 -0.72 -8.13 -14.56
C THR A 163 -1.79 -7.37 -15.35
N CYS A 164 -1.42 -6.22 -15.94
CA CYS A 164 -2.33 -5.41 -16.73
C CYS A 164 -2.74 -6.16 -18.01
N PRO A 165 -4.04 -6.26 -18.35
CA PRO A 165 -4.49 -6.78 -19.63
C PRO A 165 -3.93 -5.94 -20.79
N GLU A 166 -3.66 -6.58 -21.94
CA GLU A 166 -3.06 -5.93 -23.10
C GLU A 166 -3.91 -4.75 -23.61
N GLU A 167 -5.24 -4.91 -23.62
CA GLU A 167 -6.16 -3.87 -24.06
C GLU A 167 -6.09 -2.64 -23.13
N LEU A 168 -5.91 -2.85 -21.83
CA LEU A 168 -5.78 -1.75 -20.87
C LEU A 168 -4.39 -1.10 -20.97
N ALA A 169 -3.34 -1.89 -21.22
CA ALA A 169 -2.01 -1.38 -21.48
C ALA A 169 -1.99 -0.48 -22.73
N GLN A 170 -2.68 -0.89 -23.78
CA GLN A 170 -2.85 -0.08 -25.00
C GLN A 170 -3.56 1.25 -24.70
N GLN A 171 -4.66 1.23 -23.91
CA GLN A 171 -5.36 2.44 -23.49
C GLN A 171 -4.45 3.43 -22.73
N VAL A 172 -3.53 2.95 -21.89
CA VAL A 172 -2.58 3.81 -21.19
C VAL A 172 -1.70 4.58 -22.16
N PHE A 173 -1.15 3.90 -23.20
CA PHE A 173 -0.32 4.57 -24.20
C PHE A 173 -1.14 5.52 -25.10
N GLU A 174 -2.33 5.12 -25.54
CA GLU A 174 -3.23 5.96 -26.30
C GLU A 174 -3.58 7.23 -25.52
N THR A 175 -3.88 7.11 -24.22
CA THR A 175 -4.15 8.26 -23.35
C THR A 175 -2.93 9.18 -23.23
N ALA A 176 -1.71 8.62 -23.13
CA ALA A 176 -0.49 9.43 -23.10
C ALA A 176 -0.25 10.20 -24.40
N GLU A 177 -0.60 9.62 -25.56
CA GLU A 177 -0.55 10.29 -26.86
C GLU A 177 -1.61 11.40 -26.96
N GLU A 178 -2.86 11.09 -26.62
CA GLU A 178 -3.98 12.06 -26.66
C GLU A 178 -3.72 13.28 -25.76
N LEU A 179 -3.13 13.06 -24.59
CA LEU A 179 -2.77 14.10 -23.64
C LEU A 179 -1.42 14.79 -23.97
N GLY A 180 -0.72 14.37 -25.01
CA GLY A 180 0.53 14.98 -25.48
C GLY A 180 1.75 14.74 -24.60
N ILE A 181 1.71 13.78 -23.69
CA ILE A 181 2.80 13.49 -22.74
C ILE A 181 3.65 12.25 -23.09
N ILE A 182 3.38 11.59 -24.22
CA ILE A 182 4.01 10.32 -24.58
C ILE A 182 5.55 10.38 -24.59
N ASN A 183 6.15 11.50 -24.98
CA ASN A 183 7.60 11.66 -25.00
C ASN A 183 8.22 11.76 -23.62
N GLN A 184 7.46 12.18 -22.61
CA GLN A 184 7.86 12.34 -21.20
C GLN A 184 7.47 11.11 -20.35
N PHE A 185 6.62 10.24 -20.92
CA PHE A 185 6.06 9.09 -20.23
C PHE A 185 7.01 7.90 -20.23
N ARG A 186 7.14 7.23 -19.07
CA ARG A 186 7.90 6.00 -18.91
C ARG A 186 7.09 5.00 -18.09
N TRP A 187 7.01 3.77 -18.55
CA TRP A 187 6.33 2.71 -17.85
C TRP A 187 7.28 1.55 -17.54
N PHE A 188 7.40 1.23 -16.26
CA PHE A 188 8.13 0.09 -15.72
C PHE A 188 7.09 -0.90 -15.19
N ASP A 189 6.74 -1.91 -15.95
CA ASP A 189 5.70 -2.90 -15.63
C ASP A 189 5.99 -3.65 -14.33
N ARG A 190 7.28 -3.80 -13.99
CA ARG A 190 7.75 -4.38 -12.74
C ARG A 190 9.10 -3.82 -12.33
N VAL A 191 9.20 -3.47 -11.07
CA VAL A 191 10.46 -3.24 -10.36
C VAL A 191 10.47 -4.17 -9.15
N GLU A 192 11.56 -4.90 -8.94
CA GLU A 192 11.72 -5.75 -7.75
C GLU A 192 11.73 -4.90 -6.49
N ASN A 193 11.07 -5.40 -5.41
CA ASN A 193 10.87 -4.63 -4.19
C ASN A 193 12.18 -4.09 -3.57
N ASN A 194 13.26 -4.88 -3.63
CA ASN A 194 14.59 -4.46 -3.14
C ASN A 194 15.24 -3.34 -3.98
N ASN A 195 14.71 -3.03 -5.15
CA ASN A 195 15.17 -1.93 -6.02
C ASN A 195 14.28 -0.69 -5.94
N MET A 196 13.14 -0.77 -5.24
CA MET A 196 12.21 0.35 -5.13
C MET A 196 12.83 1.55 -4.42
N SER A 197 13.66 1.35 -3.41
CA SER A 197 14.38 2.43 -2.74
C SER A 197 15.23 3.26 -3.71
N GLN A 198 15.84 2.61 -4.71
CA GLN A 198 16.62 3.32 -5.75
C GLN A 198 15.71 4.16 -6.65
N VAL A 199 14.51 3.66 -6.99
CA VAL A 199 13.52 4.42 -7.77
C VAL A 199 13.11 5.69 -7.00
N TYR A 200 12.70 5.56 -5.75
CA TYR A 200 12.31 6.70 -4.92
C TYR A 200 13.47 7.68 -4.72
N SER A 201 14.67 7.17 -4.43
CA SER A 201 15.86 8.02 -4.25
C SER A 201 16.21 8.78 -5.53
N LEU A 202 16.09 8.16 -6.70
CA LEU A 202 16.32 8.80 -8.00
C LEU A 202 15.29 9.90 -8.25
N VAL A 203 14.00 9.64 -7.98
CA VAL A 203 12.93 10.64 -8.09
C VAL A 203 13.23 11.83 -7.18
N SER A 204 13.54 11.56 -5.92
CA SER A 204 13.91 12.60 -4.93
C SER A 204 15.11 13.42 -5.36
N CYS A 205 16.22 12.78 -5.78
CA CYS A 205 17.44 13.48 -6.21
C CYS A 205 17.23 14.37 -7.44
N ARG A 206 16.23 14.06 -8.27
CA ARG A 206 15.83 14.89 -9.42
C ARG A 206 14.83 15.98 -9.08
N GLY A 207 14.53 16.20 -7.80
CA GLY A 207 13.52 17.18 -7.38
C GLY A 207 12.10 16.76 -7.70
N GLY A 208 11.85 15.45 -7.78
CA GLY A 208 10.56 14.87 -8.10
C GLY A 208 9.67 14.58 -6.90
N VAL A 209 8.54 13.95 -7.17
CA VAL A 209 7.47 13.65 -6.20
C VAL A 209 6.79 12.33 -6.54
N ASN A 210 6.35 11.59 -5.52
CA ASN A 210 5.45 10.46 -5.69
C ASN A 210 4.00 10.96 -5.62
N LEU A 211 3.23 10.78 -6.69
CA LEU A 211 1.82 11.15 -6.79
C LEU A 211 0.94 9.93 -6.62
N VAL A 212 0.05 9.95 -5.63
CA VAL A 212 -0.91 8.89 -5.33
C VAL A 212 -2.31 9.38 -5.64
N THR A 213 -3.02 8.68 -6.51
CA THR A 213 -4.37 9.05 -6.98
C THR A 213 -5.44 8.04 -6.56
N SER A 214 -5.13 7.14 -5.64
CA SER A 214 -5.99 6.03 -5.22
C SER A 214 -7.34 6.50 -4.69
N HIS A 215 -8.39 5.70 -4.94
CA HIS A 215 -9.72 5.87 -4.35
C HIS A 215 -9.83 5.33 -2.92
N GLY A 216 -8.85 4.57 -2.44
CA GLY A 216 -8.81 4.04 -1.09
C GLY A 216 -7.50 3.33 -0.80
N GLU A 217 -7.03 3.48 0.43
CA GLU A 217 -5.83 2.81 0.94
C GLU A 217 -6.11 2.25 2.32
N SER A 218 -5.83 0.97 2.51
CA SER A 218 -5.96 0.34 3.82
C SER A 218 -4.85 0.73 4.78
N PHE A 219 -3.67 1.06 4.23
CA PHE A 219 -2.49 1.50 4.97
C PHE A 219 -1.66 2.53 4.20
N GLY A 220 -1.25 2.22 2.95
CA GLY A 220 -0.45 3.11 2.11
C GLY A 220 1.04 2.76 2.11
N MET A 221 1.40 1.49 1.84
CA MET A 221 2.79 1.04 1.78
C MET A 221 3.67 1.89 0.86
N ALA A 222 3.20 2.21 -0.35
CA ALA A 222 3.97 3.02 -1.29
C ALA A 222 4.23 4.45 -0.78
N VAL A 223 3.34 5.00 0.03
CA VAL A 223 3.54 6.29 0.69
C VAL A 223 4.64 6.18 1.75
N LEU A 224 4.54 5.17 2.63
CA LEU A 224 5.54 4.94 3.68
C LEU A 224 6.94 4.68 3.09
N GLU A 225 7.03 3.84 2.06
CA GLU A 225 8.28 3.55 1.35
C GLU A 225 8.89 4.81 0.73
N SER A 226 8.06 5.64 0.09
CA SER A 226 8.47 6.92 -0.50
C SER A 226 9.07 7.84 0.55
N LEU A 227 8.37 8.05 1.67
CA LEU A 227 8.83 8.91 2.76
C LEU A 227 10.14 8.40 3.39
N LEU A 228 10.29 7.07 3.57
CA LEU A 228 11.54 6.48 4.07
C LEU A 228 12.71 6.61 3.11
N ALA A 229 12.44 6.64 1.80
CA ALA A 229 13.43 6.91 0.77
C ALA A 229 13.64 8.41 0.49
N ASN A 230 13.18 9.29 1.37
CA ASN A 230 13.24 10.76 1.22
C ASN A 230 12.59 11.29 -0.06
N CYS A 231 11.58 10.62 -0.60
CA CYS A 231 10.81 11.09 -1.74
C CYS A 231 9.49 11.72 -1.25
N PRO A 232 9.24 13.01 -1.52
CA PRO A 232 8.00 13.67 -1.12
C PRO A 232 6.78 13.03 -1.78
N VAL A 233 5.64 13.15 -1.11
CA VAL A 233 4.37 12.56 -1.57
C VAL A 233 3.28 13.62 -1.68
N VAL A 234 2.57 13.61 -2.79
CA VAL A 234 1.26 14.26 -2.97
C VAL A 234 0.23 13.16 -3.15
N SER A 235 -0.81 13.14 -2.34
CA SER A 235 -1.76 12.04 -2.33
C SER A 235 -3.20 12.50 -2.21
N SER A 236 -4.13 11.75 -2.81
CA SER A 236 -5.55 11.85 -2.47
C SER A 236 -5.74 11.59 -0.96
N ASP A 237 -6.65 12.33 -0.32
CA ASP A 237 -6.98 12.16 1.11
C ASP A 237 -8.00 11.04 1.26
N VAL A 238 -7.52 9.79 1.28
CA VAL A 238 -8.37 8.60 1.31
C VAL A 238 -7.84 7.54 2.27
N GLY A 239 -8.77 6.82 2.88
CA GLY A 239 -8.43 5.66 3.71
C GLY A 239 -7.56 6.00 4.90
N ALA A 240 -6.52 5.20 5.11
CA ALA A 240 -5.60 5.31 6.25
C ALA A 240 -4.40 6.23 6.01
N LEU A 241 -4.33 6.96 4.90
CA LEU A 241 -3.11 7.70 4.55
C LEU A 241 -2.73 8.77 5.56
N SER A 242 -3.72 9.47 6.12
CA SER A 242 -3.49 10.47 7.18
C SER A 242 -2.98 9.87 8.50
N GLU A 243 -3.05 8.55 8.68
CA GLU A 243 -2.55 7.86 9.87
C GLU A 243 -1.03 7.60 9.83
N ILE A 244 -0.39 7.67 8.65
CA ILE A 244 1.05 7.39 8.48
C ILE A 244 1.89 8.43 9.20
N THR A 245 1.61 9.70 8.95
CA THR A 245 2.25 10.86 9.58
C THR A 245 1.40 12.11 9.39
N GLU A 246 1.75 13.18 10.10
CA GLU A 246 1.10 14.48 9.91
C GLU A 246 1.41 15.03 8.51
N THR A 247 0.45 15.77 7.95
CA THR A 247 0.64 16.48 6.69
C THR A 247 1.64 17.63 6.86
N ALA A 248 2.56 17.76 5.91
CA ALA A 248 3.61 18.78 5.92
C ALA A 248 4.10 19.02 4.48
N SER A 249 5.17 19.76 4.31
CA SER A 249 5.77 20.01 2.99
C SER A 249 6.14 18.73 2.22
N TYR A 250 6.48 17.67 2.93
CA TYR A 250 6.89 16.38 2.37
C TYR A 250 5.73 15.38 2.14
N PHE A 251 4.57 15.60 2.78
CA PHE A 251 3.37 14.79 2.64
C PHE A 251 2.14 15.68 2.60
N GLN A 252 1.59 15.83 1.41
CA GLN A 252 0.47 16.73 1.13
C GLN A 252 -0.73 15.92 0.67
N LEU A 253 -1.90 16.21 1.25
CA LEU A 253 -3.16 15.57 0.92
C LEU A 253 -4.08 16.53 0.17
N TYR A 254 -4.74 16.03 -0.88
CA TYR A 254 -5.74 16.74 -1.66
C TYR A 254 -7.07 15.97 -1.69
N GLU A 255 -8.17 16.66 -1.86
CA GLU A 255 -9.48 16.03 -1.98
C GLU A 255 -9.54 15.14 -3.22
N LEU A 256 -10.04 13.90 -3.07
CA LEU A 256 -10.15 12.94 -4.16
C LEU A 256 -10.88 13.57 -5.37
N GLY A 257 -10.25 13.49 -6.54
CA GLY A 257 -10.74 14.07 -7.80
C GLY A 257 -10.40 15.56 -8.01
N ASP A 258 -9.74 16.23 -7.05
CA ASP A 258 -9.27 17.60 -7.25
C ASP A 258 -7.95 17.63 -8.05
N ILE A 259 -8.11 17.51 -9.38
CA ILE A 259 -7.01 17.51 -10.36
C ILE A 259 -6.21 18.82 -10.32
N GLU A 260 -6.91 19.97 -10.16
CA GLU A 260 -6.26 21.26 -10.14
C GLU A 260 -5.36 21.41 -8.90
N LYS A 261 -5.87 21.08 -7.72
CA LYS A 261 -5.13 21.17 -6.46
C LYS A 261 -3.92 20.23 -6.44
N SER A 262 -4.10 18.97 -6.87
CA SER A 262 -3.00 18.00 -6.96
C SER A 262 -1.91 18.46 -7.94
N THR A 263 -2.30 19.02 -9.08
CA THR A 263 -1.36 19.64 -10.04
C THR A 263 -0.56 20.77 -9.40
N GLN A 264 -1.23 21.70 -8.69
CA GLN A 264 -0.58 22.82 -8.03
C GLN A 264 0.40 22.36 -6.94
N MET A 265 0.02 21.35 -6.14
CA MET A 265 0.89 20.77 -5.11
C MET A 265 2.15 20.15 -5.71
N CYS A 266 2.00 19.35 -6.78
CA CYS A 266 3.16 18.78 -7.50
C CYS A 266 4.08 19.87 -8.06
N LEU A 267 3.54 20.88 -8.75
CA LEU A 267 4.30 22.00 -9.30
C LEU A 267 5.02 22.80 -8.22
N GLY A 268 4.43 22.94 -7.04
CA GLY A 268 5.05 23.59 -5.89
C GLY A 268 6.33 22.90 -5.40
N LEU A 269 6.39 21.56 -5.54
CA LEU A 269 7.57 20.76 -5.20
C LEU A 269 8.60 20.72 -6.34
N LEU A 270 8.16 20.65 -7.59
CA LEU A 270 9.02 20.49 -8.78
C LEU A 270 9.79 21.78 -9.15
N ASN A 271 9.19 22.95 -8.97
CA ASN A 271 9.68 24.22 -9.52
C ASN A 271 10.57 25.02 -8.57
N SER A 272 10.82 24.56 -7.35
CA SER A 272 11.58 25.31 -6.36
C SER A 272 12.67 24.47 -5.71
N THR A 273 13.92 24.77 -6.05
CA THR A 273 15.10 24.15 -5.40
C THR A 273 15.12 24.42 -3.88
N GLU A 274 14.67 25.62 -3.45
CA GLU A 274 14.62 25.97 -2.04
C GLU A 274 13.50 25.24 -1.31
N ALA A 275 12.29 25.15 -1.92
CA ALA A 275 11.19 24.38 -1.36
C ALA A 275 11.55 22.89 -1.27
N HIS A 276 12.18 22.34 -2.31
CA HIS A 276 12.64 20.95 -2.31
C HIS A 276 13.68 20.71 -1.21
N ALA A 277 14.68 21.56 -1.07
CA ALA A 277 15.71 21.46 -0.02
C ALA A 277 15.11 21.55 1.40
N SER A 278 14.13 22.43 1.61
CA SER A 278 13.39 22.54 2.88
C SER A 278 12.61 21.26 3.15
N THR A 279 11.88 20.76 2.15
CA THR A 279 11.12 19.51 2.22
C THR A 279 12.01 18.33 2.57
N MET A 280 13.19 18.22 1.97
CA MET A 280 14.18 17.20 2.29
C MET A 280 14.67 17.26 3.74
N LYS A 281 14.90 18.47 4.26
CA LYS A 281 15.30 18.67 5.66
C LYS A 281 14.21 18.21 6.62
N ASP A 282 12.96 18.58 6.33
CA ASP A 282 11.80 18.19 7.15
C ASP A 282 11.61 16.68 7.13
N LEU A 283 11.71 16.07 5.95
CA LEU A 283 11.58 14.62 5.77
C LEU A 283 12.66 13.84 6.53
N ASN A 284 13.91 14.28 6.45
CA ASN A 284 15.01 13.71 7.24
C ASN A 284 14.75 13.77 8.75
N SER A 285 14.06 14.81 9.23
CA SER A 285 13.78 14.98 10.66
C SER A 285 12.77 13.95 11.20
N ILE A 286 11.83 13.50 10.38
CA ILE A 286 10.80 12.51 10.78
C ILE A 286 11.20 11.07 10.51
N ARG A 287 12.21 10.85 9.68
CA ARG A 287 12.61 9.50 9.22
C ARG A 287 12.88 8.53 10.37
N ALA A 288 13.56 8.98 11.41
CA ALA A 288 13.83 8.15 12.60
C ALA A 288 12.53 7.72 13.31
N SER A 289 11.53 8.61 13.37
CA SER A 289 10.23 8.30 13.95
C SER A 289 9.48 7.25 13.11
N LEU A 290 9.49 7.40 11.78
CA LEU A 290 8.88 6.42 10.87
C LEU A 290 9.54 5.03 11.01
N ILE A 291 10.89 4.99 11.08
CA ILE A 291 11.61 3.73 11.29
C ILE A 291 11.19 3.09 12.62
N ASN A 292 11.16 3.85 13.71
CA ASN A 292 10.77 3.32 15.03
C ASN A 292 9.34 2.79 15.04
N ARG A 293 8.42 3.42 14.29
CA ARG A 293 7.02 2.98 14.23
C ARG A 293 6.81 1.78 13.31
N TYR A 294 7.51 1.69 12.17
CA TYR A 294 7.16 0.77 11.10
C TYR A 294 8.26 -0.24 10.71
N CYS A 295 9.44 -0.20 11.34
CA CYS A 295 10.51 -1.11 10.98
C CYS A 295 10.24 -2.53 11.46
N SER A 296 10.36 -3.51 10.56
CA SER A 296 10.13 -4.93 10.85
C SER A 296 11.06 -5.49 11.91
N SER A 297 12.33 -5.07 11.97
CA SER A 297 13.28 -5.52 13.00
C SER A 297 12.91 -5.05 14.41
N ILE A 298 12.11 -3.97 14.53
CA ILE A 298 11.64 -3.44 15.81
C ILE A 298 10.26 -4.03 16.18
N ARG A 299 9.41 -4.22 15.19
CA ARG A 299 7.98 -4.52 15.39
C ARG A 299 7.60 -6.00 15.21
N SER A 300 8.44 -6.82 14.56
CA SER A 300 8.11 -8.23 14.29
C SER A 300 7.85 -9.06 15.54
N SER A 301 8.56 -8.78 16.64
CA SER A 301 8.28 -9.44 17.94
C SER A 301 6.87 -9.12 18.43
N GLY A 302 6.40 -7.90 18.24
CA GLY A 302 5.05 -7.47 18.65
C GLY A 302 3.92 -8.23 17.94
N TYR A 303 4.12 -8.65 16.70
CA TYR A 303 3.14 -9.51 16.03
C TYR A 303 3.09 -10.91 16.68
N TRP A 304 4.24 -11.52 16.96
CA TRP A 304 4.30 -12.78 17.70
C TRP A 304 3.69 -12.66 19.08
N ASP A 305 4.00 -11.60 19.84
CA ASP A 305 3.43 -11.35 21.15
C ASP A 305 1.90 -11.23 21.09
N LEU A 306 1.38 -10.57 20.04
CA LEU A 306 -0.06 -10.51 19.80
C LEU A 306 -0.63 -11.89 19.55
N LEU A 307 -0.07 -12.69 18.64
CA LEU A 307 -0.58 -14.03 18.32
C LEU A 307 -0.54 -14.96 19.57
N ILE A 308 0.52 -14.92 20.35
CA ILE A 308 0.63 -15.67 21.63
C ILE A 308 -0.49 -15.24 22.58
N SER A 309 -0.74 -13.94 22.73
CA SER A 309 -1.80 -13.41 23.59
C SER A 309 -3.20 -13.85 23.18
N LEU A 310 -3.41 -14.12 21.88
CA LEU A 310 -4.68 -14.57 21.31
C LEU A 310 -4.87 -16.10 21.38
N GLY A 311 -3.92 -16.83 21.96
CA GLY A 311 -4.02 -18.26 22.19
C GLY A 311 -3.29 -19.14 21.17
N GLY A 312 -2.33 -18.54 20.44
CA GLY A 312 -1.34 -19.29 19.67
C GLY A 312 -0.16 -19.67 20.59
N VAL A 313 -0.05 -20.98 20.93
CA VAL A 313 1.05 -21.64 21.66
C VAL A 313 1.24 -21.20 23.09
#